data_8b0046d726f980337632625e939fab41
#
_entry.id   8b0046d726f980337632625e939fab41
#
_cell.length_a   1.000
_cell.length_b   1.000
_cell.length_c   1.000
_cell.angle_alpha   90.00
_cell.angle_beta   90.00
_cell.angle_gamma   90.00
#
_symmetry.space_group_name_H-M   'P 1'
#
loop_
_entity.id
_entity.type
_entity.pdbx_description
1 polymer ?
#
loop_
_entity_poly.entity_id
_entity_poly.type
_entity_poly.pdbx_seq_one_letter_code
_entity_poly.pdbx_strand_id
1 'polypeptide(L)'
;DLGCLGAAVNTRAIERQLQIMKEMGVNAIRTSHNAPAPELLDLCDRMGLLVQDESFDMWERRKSPYDYARYFAEWHERDLTDEILRDRNHASVFMWSIGNEVLEQWSHADATELDLQAANLILNAGHAIDPALLKDTTLSRQSLITRHLAAIVKRLDTSRVVTAGCNEVNPANHLFRSDALDVLGFNYHEQYLEPFLRNFPGRKLIVSESTSALMTRGYYEMPSDHIYIRPESWDKPFEAPEHVCSSYDNCHVPWGSTHEKTWHLVKTLPHVSGLFVWTGFDYLG
;
A
#
# COMPACT_ATOMS: atom_id res chain seq x y z
N ASP A 1 -12.68 -4.76 -5.50
CA ASP A 1 -13.96 -5.42 -5.78
C ASP A 1 -14.62 -4.88 -7.06
N LEU A 2 -15.78 -5.38 -7.41
CA LEU A 2 -16.52 -5.00 -8.62
C LEU A 2 -17.86 -4.30 -8.27
N GLY A 3 -17.86 -3.41 -7.31
CA GLY A 3 -19.05 -2.70 -6.85
C GLY A 3 -20.11 -3.66 -6.32
N CYS A 4 -21.33 -3.62 -6.87
CA CYS A 4 -22.42 -4.48 -6.41
C CYS A 4 -22.21 -6.00 -6.63
N LEU A 5 -21.19 -6.40 -7.40
CA LEU A 5 -20.79 -7.81 -7.56
C LEU A 5 -19.89 -8.28 -6.42
N GLY A 6 -19.34 -7.36 -5.62
CA GLY A 6 -18.42 -7.66 -4.52
C GLY A 6 -17.20 -8.44 -4.99
N ALA A 7 -16.91 -9.54 -4.33
CA ALA A 7 -15.77 -10.42 -4.65
C ALA A 7 -16.08 -11.44 -5.78
N ALA A 8 -17.27 -11.41 -6.38
CA ALA A 8 -17.59 -12.30 -7.49
C ALA A 8 -16.79 -11.92 -8.75
N VAL A 9 -16.03 -12.88 -9.28
CA VAL A 9 -15.20 -12.66 -10.46
C VAL A 9 -16.07 -12.50 -11.70
N ASN A 10 -15.87 -11.42 -12.42
CA ASN A 10 -16.46 -11.17 -13.73
C ASN A 10 -15.38 -10.63 -14.67
N THR A 11 -14.84 -11.47 -15.53
CA THR A 11 -13.73 -11.15 -16.43
C THR A 11 -14.00 -9.90 -17.29
N ARG A 12 -15.22 -9.73 -17.82
CA ARG A 12 -15.54 -8.56 -18.63
C ARG A 12 -15.59 -7.26 -17.82
N ALA A 13 -16.02 -7.32 -16.55
CA ALA A 13 -16.01 -6.16 -15.67
C ALA A 13 -14.57 -5.76 -15.31
N ILE A 14 -13.71 -6.73 -14.99
CA ILE A 14 -12.27 -6.50 -14.76
C ILE A 14 -11.62 -5.91 -16.01
N GLU A 15 -11.86 -6.49 -17.17
CA GLU A 15 -11.34 -5.98 -18.46
C GLU A 15 -11.71 -4.52 -18.69
N ARG A 16 -12.98 -4.15 -18.40
CA ARG A 16 -13.44 -2.76 -18.52
C ARG A 16 -12.68 -1.82 -17.58
N GLN A 17 -12.45 -2.22 -16.33
CA GLN A 17 -11.66 -1.42 -15.39
C GLN A 17 -10.24 -1.21 -15.92
N LEU A 18 -9.58 -2.27 -16.37
CA LEU A 18 -8.22 -2.19 -16.91
C LEU A 18 -8.15 -1.34 -18.19
N GLN A 19 -9.17 -1.40 -19.07
CA GLN A 19 -9.25 -0.54 -20.25
C GLN A 19 -9.31 0.94 -19.87
N ILE A 20 -10.16 1.31 -18.91
CA ILE A 20 -10.27 2.68 -18.41
C ILE A 20 -8.96 3.15 -17.79
N MET A 21 -8.30 2.31 -16.98
CA MET A 21 -7.00 2.64 -16.39
C MET A 21 -5.95 2.89 -17.49
N LYS A 22 -5.91 2.07 -18.53
CA LYS A 22 -4.99 2.30 -19.67
C LYS A 22 -5.28 3.59 -20.42
N GLU A 23 -6.54 3.93 -20.62
CA GLU A 23 -6.95 5.21 -21.21
C GLU A 23 -6.46 6.41 -20.38
N MET A 24 -6.39 6.26 -19.05
CA MET A 24 -5.78 7.25 -18.14
C MET A 24 -4.25 7.29 -18.19
N GLY A 25 -3.60 6.35 -18.87
CA GLY A 25 -2.14 6.27 -18.95
C GLY A 25 -1.51 5.39 -17.86
N VAL A 26 -2.28 4.62 -17.13
CA VAL A 26 -1.77 3.65 -16.13
C VAL A 26 -1.02 2.54 -16.84
N ASN A 27 0.19 2.22 -16.35
CA ASN A 27 1.03 1.14 -16.87
C ASN A 27 1.26 0.01 -15.86
N ALA A 28 0.90 0.21 -14.60
CA ALA A 28 1.03 -0.79 -13.55
C ALA A 28 -0.15 -0.72 -12.57
N ILE A 29 -0.51 -1.85 -11.98
CA ILE A 29 -1.50 -1.97 -10.92
C ILE A 29 -0.92 -2.68 -9.70
N ARG A 30 -1.47 -2.41 -8.53
CA ARG A 30 -1.23 -3.13 -7.29
C ARG A 30 -2.51 -3.83 -6.87
N THR A 31 -2.42 -5.12 -6.54
CA THR A 31 -3.58 -5.92 -6.13
C THR A 31 -3.80 -5.81 -4.64
N SER A 32 -4.38 -4.71 -4.21
CA SER A 32 -4.59 -4.39 -2.81
C SER A 32 -5.84 -5.10 -2.25
N HIS A 33 -5.76 -5.79 -1.13
CA HIS A 33 -4.58 -6.17 -0.35
C HIS A 33 -4.60 -7.68 -0.13
N ASN A 34 -4.71 -8.44 -1.20
CA ASN A 34 -4.74 -9.91 -1.19
C ASN A 34 -4.53 -10.47 -2.61
N ALA A 35 -4.30 -11.76 -2.69
CA ALA A 35 -4.11 -12.47 -3.94
C ALA A 35 -5.21 -12.17 -4.98
N PRO A 36 -4.86 -11.76 -6.21
CA PRO A 36 -5.83 -11.39 -7.23
C PRO A 36 -6.55 -12.61 -7.82
N ALA A 37 -7.66 -12.37 -8.50
CA ALA A 37 -8.26 -13.36 -9.36
C ALA A 37 -7.32 -13.67 -10.55
N PRO A 38 -7.13 -14.95 -10.92
CA PRO A 38 -6.27 -15.32 -12.06
C PRO A 38 -6.64 -14.61 -13.36
N GLU A 39 -7.93 -14.35 -13.59
CA GLU A 39 -8.43 -13.64 -14.76
C GLU A 39 -7.90 -12.20 -14.85
N LEU A 40 -7.59 -11.57 -13.73
CA LEU A 40 -6.97 -10.25 -13.72
C LEU A 40 -5.55 -10.31 -14.27
N LEU A 41 -4.76 -11.31 -13.86
CA LEU A 41 -3.40 -11.50 -14.33
C LEU A 41 -3.37 -11.86 -15.82
N ASP A 42 -4.26 -12.76 -16.27
CA ASP A 42 -4.43 -13.09 -17.70
C ASP A 42 -4.74 -11.84 -18.54
N LEU A 43 -5.56 -10.95 -18.02
CA LEU A 43 -5.89 -9.68 -18.66
C LEU A 43 -4.68 -8.74 -18.67
N CYS A 44 -3.95 -8.61 -17.58
CA CYS A 44 -2.77 -7.78 -17.49
C CYS A 44 -1.67 -8.25 -18.45
N ASP A 45 -1.44 -9.56 -18.57
CA ASP A 45 -0.51 -10.15 -19.55
C ASP A 45 -0.89 -9.73 -20.99
N ARG A 46 -2.16 -9.87 -21.35
CA ARG A 46 -2.66 -9.52 -22.70
C ARG A 46 -2.66 -8.04 -23.00
N MET A 47 -2.93 -7.22 -21.97
CA MET A 47 -3.09 -5.77 -22.13
C MET A 47 -1.78 -5.01 -21.93
N GLY A 48 -0.71 -5.68 -21.46
CA GLY A 48 0.59 -5.07 -21.19
C GLY A 48 0.58 -4.13 -19.98
N LEU A 49 -0.07 -4.55 -18.89
CA LEU A 49 -0.01 -3.89 -17.59
C LEU A 49 0.93 -4.66 -16.67
N LEU A 50 1.77 -3.95 -15.92
CA LEU A 50 2.57 -4.56 -14.87
C LEU A 50 1.74 -4.76 -13.60
N VAL A 51 2.07 -5.78 -12.79
CA VAL A 51 1.36 -6.09 -11.55
C VAL A 51 2.33 -6.20 -10.40
N GLN A 52 2.12 -5.38 -9.36
CA GLN A 52 2.62 -5.66 -8.02
C GLN A 52 1.60 -6.58 -7.35
N ASP A 53 1.94 -7.85 -7.26
CA ASP A 53 1.08 -8.89 -6.70
C ASP A 53 1.22 -8.92 -5.18
N GLU A 54 0.10 -8.72 -4.48
CA GLU A 54 0.12 -8.53 -3.02
C GLU A 54 -0.70 -9.58 -2.30
N SER A 55 -0.07 -10.22 -1.30
CA SER A 55 -0.61 -11.41 -0.63
C SER A 55 -1.48 -11.07 0.58
N PHE A 56 -1.01 -10.21 1.47
CA PHE A 56 -1.62 -10.04 2.80
C PHE A 56 -1.85 -8.58 3.17
N ASP A 57 -3.06 -8.27 3.66
CA ASP A 57 -3.34 -6.98 4.29
C ASP A 57 -2.88 -6.93 5.76
N MET A 58 -2.82 -8.06 6.45
CA MET A 58 -2.34 -8.19 7.83
C MET A 58 -1.59 -9.49 8.02
N TRP A 59 -0.78 -9.56 9.07
CA TRP A 59 -0.09 -10.78 9.48
C TRP A 59 -0.67 -11.34 10.78
N GLU A 60 0.14 -11.46 11.84
CA GLU A 60 -0.31 -11.98 13.13
C GLU A 60 -1.20 -11.01 13.90
N ARG A 61 -1.01 -9.70 13.69
CA ARG A 61 -1.76 -8.64 14.38
C ARG A 61 -2.96 -8.23 13.56
N ARG A 62 -4.14 -8.34 14.16
CA ARG A 62 -5.40 -8.00 13.51
C ARG A 62 -5.55 -6.48 13.30
N LYS A 63 -6.11 -6.09 12.18
CA LYS A 63 -6.63 -4.75 11.91
C LYS A 63 -8.13 -4.65 12.17
N SER A 64 -8.84 -5.77 12.07
CA SER A 64 -10.27 -5.85 12.31
C SER A 64 -10.61 -7.14 13.07
N PRO A 65 -11.83 -7.23 13.67
CA PRO A 65 -12.19 -8.38 14.54
C PRO A 65 -12.16 -9.74 13.85
N TYR A 66 -12.36 -9.80 12.52
CA TYR A 66 -12.56 -11.06 11.79
C TYR A 66 -11.64 -11.20 10.57
N ASP A 67 -10.51 -10.53 10.56
CA ASP A 67 -9.57 -10.54 9.46
C ASP A 67 -8.68 -11.81 9.41
N TYR A 68 -7.76 -11.83 8.44
CA TYR A 68 -6.88 -12.97 8.17
C TYR A 68 -5.89 -13.28 9.30
N ALA A 69 -5.60 -12.34 10.20
CA ALA A 69 -4.67 -12.56 11.32
C ALA A 69 -5.04 -13.80 12.17
N ARG A 70 -6.34 -14.13 12.23
CA ARG A 70 -6.84 -15.33 12.93
C ARG A 70 -6.38 -16.66 12.30
N TYR A 71 -5.98 -16.63 11.04
CA TYR A 71 -5.52 -17.79 10.27
C TYR A 71 -4.04 -17.74 9.95
N PHE A 72 -3.41 -16.58 10.10
CA PHE A 72 -2.04 -16.33 9.66
C PHE A 72 -1.05 -17.38 10.18
N ALA A 73 -1.08 -17.69 11.48
CA ALA A 73 -0.14 -18.63 12.10
C ALA A 73 -0.19 -20.04 11.46
N GLU A 74 -1.35 -20.47 10.99
CA GLU A 74 -1.56 -21.81 10.41
C GLU A 74 -1.41 -21.84 8.89
N TRP A 75 -1.82 -20.75 8.21
CA TRP A 75 -2.06 -20.77 6.77
C TRP A 75 -1.09 -19.95 5.93
N HIS A 76 -0.36 -18.98 6.51
CA HIS A 76 0.46 -18.03 5.74
C HIS A 76 1.47 -18.68 4.81
N GLU A 77 2.14 -19.77 5.23
CA GLU A 77 3.14 -20.43 4.41
C GLU A 77 2.51 -21.14 3.21
N ARG A 78 1.36 -21.78 3.44
CA ARG A 78 0.63 -22.46 2.37
C ARG A 78 0.02 -21.45 1.39
N ASP A 79 -0.69 -20.47 1.89
CA ASP A 79 -1.38 -19.49 1.06
C ASP A 79 -0.40 -18.69 0.21
N LEU A 80 0.71 -18.21 0.80
CA LEU A 80 1.76 -17.52 0.05
C LEU A 80 2.44 -18.46 -0.98
N THR A 81 2.68 -19.71 -0.62
CA THR A 81 3.26 -20.68 -1.54
C THR A 81 2.33 -20.95 -2.73
N ASP A 82 1.05 -21.17 -2.47
CA ASP A 82 0.05 -21.47 -3.51
C ASP A 82 -0.13 -20.27 -4.45
N GLU A 83 -0.16 -19.03 -3.92
CA GLU A 83 -0.20 -17.81 -4.70
C GLU A 83 1.03 -17.68 -5.62
N ILE A 84 2.24 -17.75 -5.07
CA ILE A 84 3.46 -17.62 -5.87
C ILE A 84 3.55 -18.70 -6.96
N LEU A 85 3.21 -19.94 -6.64
CA LEU A 85 3.21 -21.05 -7.63
C LEU A 85 2.18 -20.84 -8.72
N ARG A 86 1.02 -20.28 -8.39
CA ARG A 86 -0.04 -19.96 -9.33
C ARG A 86 0.39 -18.84 -10.30
N ASP A 87 0.97 -17.75 -9.74
CA ASP A 87 1.09 -16.49 -10.44
C ASP A 87 2.48 -16.21 -11.03
N ARG A 88 3.53 -16.90 -10.60
CA ARG A 88 4.92 -16.67 -11.04
C ARG A 88 5.17 -16.79 -12.55
N ASN A 89 4.28 -17.43 -13.29
CA ASN A 89 4.41 -17.57 -14.75
C ASN A 89 3.72 -16.44 -15.53
N HIS A 90 3.02 -15.52 -14.86
CA HIS A 90 2.46 -14.33 -15.50
C HIS A 90 3.56 -13.30 -15.80
N ALA A 91 3.67 -12.92 -17.07
CA ALA A 91 4.66 -11.93 -17.51
C ALA A 91 4.39 -10.53 -16.93
N SER A 92 3.14 -10.23 -16.61
CA SER A 92 2.69 -8.99 -15.97
C SER A 92 3.22 -8.82 -14.55
N VAL A 93 3.35 -9.89 -13.77
CA VAL A 93 3.85 -9.82 -12.38
C VAL A 93 5.32 -9.42 -12.40
N PHE A 94 5.66 -8.25 -11.84
CA PHE A 94 7.04 -7.77 -11.80
C PHE A 94 7.60 -7.69 -10.37
N MET A 95 6.73 -7.72 -9.35
CA MET A 95 7.09 -7.54 -7.96
C MET A 95 6.08 -8.28 -7.07
N TRP A 96 6.59 -8.90 -6.00
CA TRP A 96 5.80 -9.53 -4.94
C TRP A 96 5.70 -8.60 -3.74
N SER A 97 4.50 -8.38 -3.23
CA SER A 97 4.28 -7.62 -2.00
C SER A 97 3.74 -8.55 -0.91
N ILE A 98 4.48 -8.67 0.18
CA ILE A 98 4.19 -9.63 1.26
C ILE A 98 3.34 -9.04 2.38
N GLY A 99 2.93 -7.79 2.29
CA GLY A 99 2.08 -7.17 3.31
C GLY A 99 1.72 -5.72 3.00
N ASN A 100 0.57 -5.30 3.52
CA ASN A 100 0.10 -3.94 3.49
C ASN A 100 -0.09 -3.39 4.89
N GLU A 101 0.58 -2.29 5.22
CA GLU A 101 0.41 -1.56 6.49
C GLU A 101 0.27 -2.47 7.72
N VAL A 102 1.00 -3.59 7.69
CA VAL A 102 0.93 -4.58 8.78
C VAL A 102 1.37 -3.95 10.09
N LEU A 103 0.67 -4.26 11.19
CA LEU A 103 0.96 -3.65 12.49
C LEU A 103 2.32 -4.06 13.05
N GLU A 104 2.95 -5.06 12.48
CA GLU A 104 4.30 -5.53 12.78
C GLU A 104 5.40 -4.54 12.38
N GLN A 105 5.10 -3.55 11.56
CA GLN A 105 6.07 -2.54 11.14
C GLN A 105 6.52 -1.62 12.29
N TRP A 106 5.70 -1.48 13.35
CA TRP A 106 5.91 -0.51 14.40
C TRP A 106 6.79 -1.02 15.54
N SER A 107 7.63 -0.12 16.05
CA SER A 107 8.61 -0.39 17.10
C SER A 107 8.02 -0.56 18.50
N HIS A 108 6.75 -0.21 18.72
CA HIS A 108 6.12 -0.38 20.02
C HIS A 108 5.60 -1.80 20.20
N ALA A 109 6.23 -2.56 21.09
CA ALA A 109 5.88 -3.94 21.39
C ALA A 109 4.44 -4.11 21.93
N ASP A 110 3.90 -3.05 22.54
CA ASP A 110 2.59 -3.04 23.17
C ASP A 110 1.42 -2.85 22.19
N ALA A 111 1.71 -2.71 20.90
CA ALA A 111 0.70 -2.58 19.84
C ALA A 111 -0.11 -3.86 19.56
N THR A 112 -0.02 -4.89 20.38
CA THR A 112 -0.75 -6.16 20.19
C THR A 112 -2.26 -6.06 20.36
N GLU A 113 -2.77 -4.95 20.92
CA GLU A 113 -4.19 -4.74 21.19
C GLU A 113 -4.74 -3.40 20.67
N LEU A 114 -4.02 -2.70 19.80
CA LEU A 114 -4.53 -1.46 19.22
C LEU A 114 -5.72 -1.75 18.31
N ASP A 115 -6.81 -1.03 18.53
CA ASP A 115 -7.85 -0.95 17.52
C ASP A 115 -7.37 -0.08 16.34
N LEU A 116 -8.09 -0.15 15.22
CA LEU A 116 -7.73 0.58 14.00
C LEU A 116 -7.61 2.09 14.23
N GLN A 117 -8.46 2.67 15.09
CA GLN A 117 -8.44 4.10 15.39
C GLN A 117 -7.20 4.49 16.18
N ALA A 118 -6.83 3.72 17.21
CA ALA A 118 -5.62 3.95 18.00
C ALA A 118 -4.36 3.75 17.15
N ALA A 119 -4.37 2.75 16.27
CA ALA A 119 -3.31 2.52 15.30
C ALA A 119 -3.12 3.73 14.36
N ASN A 120 -4.20 4.24 13.80
CA ASN A 120 -4.17 5.42 12.94
C ASN A 120 -3.72 6.69 13.65
N LEU A 121 -4.09 6.88 14.91
CA LEU A 121 -3.60 8.00 15.72
C LEU A 121 -2.08 7.96 15.91
N ILE A 122 -1.53 6.77 16.19
CA ILE A 122 -0.09 6.56 16.33
C ILE A 122 0.63 6.85 15.01
N LEU A 123 0.11 6.37 13.89
CA LEU A 123 0.66 6.58 12.55
C LEU A 123 0.84 8.05 12.17
N ASN A 124 -0.07 8.89 12.61
CA ASN A 124 -0.12 10.29 12.20
C ASN A 124 0.47 11.26 13.22
N ALA A 125 0.84 10.76 14.42
CA ALA A 125 1.43 11.57 15.47
C ALA A 125 2.90 12.00 15.21
N GLY A 126 3.53 11.47 14.16
CA GLY A 126 4.90 11.84 13.77
C GLY A 126 5.91 11.55 14.89
N HIS A 127 6.20 10.27 15.12
CA HIS A 127 7.12 9.88 16.19
C HIS A 127 8.57 10.26 15.87
N ALA A 128 9.21 10.94 16.81
CA ALA A 128 10.65 11.09 16.79
C ALA A 128 11.32 9.71 16.89
N ILE A 129 12.21 9.41 15.96
CA ILE A 129 12.98 8.17 15.97
C ILE A 129 13.84 8.13 17.24
N ASP A 130 13.67 7.10 18.07
CA ASP A 130 14.60 6.87 19.17
C ASP A 130 15.99 6.48 18.60
N PRO A 131 17.03 7.31 18.79
CA PRO A 131 18.36 6.99 18.29
C PRO A 131 18.94 5.68 18.83
N ALA A 132 18.44 5.18 19.96
CA ALA A 132 18.86 3.90 20.52
C ALA A 132 18.37 2.72 19.67
N LEU A 133 17.14 2.80 19.13
CA LEU A 133 16.58 1.77 18.25
C LEU A 133 17.37 1.63 16.94
N LEU A 134 17.95 2.73 16.43
CA LEU A 134 18.77 2.69 15.21
C LEU A 134 20.13 2.00 15.43
N LYS A 135 20.59 1.92 16.67
CA LYS A 135 21.86 1.25 17.02
C LYS A 135 21.69 -0.21 17.42
N ASP A 136 20.46 -0.63 17.70
CA ASP A 136 20.18 -2.02 18.04
C ASP A 136 20.30 -2.89 16.79
N THR A 137 21.23 -3.83 16.81
CA THR A 137 21.46 -4.79 15.71
C THR A 137 20.68 -6.08 15.87
N THR A 138 19.98 -6.26 16.99
CA THR A 138 19.15 -7.46 17.21
C THR A 138 17.91 -7.42 16.35
N LEU A 139 17.58 -8.55 15.72
CA LEU A 139 16.36 -8.68 14.94
C LEU A 139 15.19 -8.99 15.88
N SER A 140 14.16 -8.17 15.75
CA SER A 140 12.90 -8.43 16.42
C SER A 140 12.19 -9.65 15.82
N ARG A 141 11.19 -10.18 16.54
CA ARG A 141 10.29 -11.20 15.99
C ARG A 141 9.64 -10.75 14.69
N GLN A 142 9.22 -9.50 14.60
CA GLN A 142 8.60 -8.91 13.42
C GLN A 142 9.57 -8.90 12.22
N SER A 143 10.83 -8.54 12.44
CA SER A 143 11.87 -8.64 11.41
C SER A 143 12.11 -10.09 10.97
N LEU A 144 12.01 -11.06 11.88
CA LEU A 144 12.16 -12.48 11.54
C LEU A 144 10.95 -13.00 10.73
N ILE A 145 9.74 -12.58 11.02
CA ILE A 145 8.54 -12.89 10.20
C ILE A 145 8.74 -12.33 8.79
N THR A 146 9.18 -11.08 8.66
CA THR A 146 9.47 -10.47 7.35
C THR A 146 10.48 -11.30 6.56
N ARG A 147 11.57 -11.74 7.20
CA ARG A 147 12.57 -12.63 6.57
C ARG A 147 11.98 -13.96 6.15
N HIS A 148 11.14 -14.54 6.98
CA HIS A 148 10.49 -15.81 6.68
C HIS A 148 9.60 -15.71 5.45
N LEU A 149 8.71 -14.73 5.39
CA LEU A 149 7.83 -14.51 4.23
C LEU A 149 8.63 -14.22 2.95
N ALA A 150 9.61 -13.33 3.02
CA ALA A 150 10.49 -13.04 1.88
C ALA A 150 11.26 -14.30 1.41
N ALA A 151 11.69 -15.16 2.34
CA ALA A 151 12.38 -16.41 1.99
C ALA A 151 11.45 -17.42 1.30
N ILE A 152 10.17 -17.49 1.66
CA ILE A 152 9.18 -18.31 0.94
C ILE A 152 9.10 -17.85 -0.52
N VAL A 153 8.91 -16.54 -0.76
CA VAL A 153 8.88 -15.97 -2.11
C VAL A 153 10.15 -16.30 -2.87
N LYS A 154 11.32 -15.98 -2.31
CA LYS A 154 12.62 -16.16 -2.97
C LYS A 154 12.98 -17.62 -3.27
N ARG A 155 12.48 -18.58 -2.50
CA ARG A 155 12.62 -20.00 -2.77
C ARG A 155 11.84 -20.43 -4.02
N LEU A 156 10.70 -19.79 -4.29
CA LEU A 156 9.78 -20.16 -5.36
C LEU A 156 9.95 -19.32 -6.63
N ASP A 157 10.38 -18.09 -6.48
CA ASP A 157 10.69 -17.15 -7.56
C ASP A 157 11.91 -16.29 -7.21
N THR A 158 13.03 -16.57 -7.87
CA THR A 158 14.30 -15.83 -7.71
C THR A 158 14.43 -14.67 -8.69
N SER A 159 13.49 -14.52 -9.61
CA SER A 159 13.58 -13.55 -10.71
C SER A 159 12.98 -12.18 -10.36
N ARG A 160 12.07 -12.13 -9.40
CA ARG A 160 11.35 -10.91 -9.04
C ARG A 160 11.75 -10.39 -7.67
N VAL A 161 11.55 -9.09 -7.49
CA VAL A 161 11.83 -8.40 -6.22
C VAL A 161 10.68 -8.55 -5.24
N VAL A 162 11.00 -8.44 -3.94
CA VAL A 162 10.04 -8.49 -2.84
C VAL A 162 9.93 -7.12 -2.18
N THR A 163 8.71 -6.70 -1.89
CA THR A 163 8.36 -5.47 -1.18
C THR A 163 7.27 -5.71 -0.13
N ALA A 164 6.92 -4.67 0.59
CA ALA A 164 5.72 -4.54 1.40
C ALA A 164 5.30 -3.07 1.43
N GLY A 165 4.01 -2.78 1.40
CA GLY A 165 3.49 -1.42 1.55
C GLY A 165 3.52 -1.01 3.02
N CYS A 166 4.29 0.04 3.36
CA CYS A 166 4.48 0.48 4.74
C CYS A 166 4.11 1.96 4.91
N ASN A 167 3.33 2.24 5.95
CA ASN A 167 3.03 3.60 6.37
C ASN A 167 3.89 4.07 7.55
N GLU A 168 4.64 3.18 8.21
CA GLU A 168 5.77 3.54 9.05
C GLU A 168 7.03 3.65 8.18
N VAL A 169 7.41 4.87 7.83
CA VAL A 169 8.45 5.13 6.83
C VAL A 169 9.82 5.49 7.40
N ASN A 170 9.99 5.35 8.71
CA ASN A 170 11.28 5.61 9.33
C ASN A 170 12.20 4.37 9.34
N PRO A 171 13.53 4.54 9.51
CA PRO A 171 14.48 3.43 9.56
C PRO A 171 14.28 2.46 10.73
N ALA A 172 13.50 2.81 11.75
CA ALA A 172 13.19 1.94 12.89
C ALA A 172 12.12 0.88 12.56
N ASN A 173 11.39 1.03 11.44
CA ASN A 173 10.43 0.06 10.98
C ASN A 173 11.01 -1.36 10.96
N HIS A 174 10.37 -2.30 11.64
CA HIS A 174 10.86 -3.67 11.80
C HIS A 174 10.96 -4.43 10.46
N LEU A 175 10.07 -4.12 9.49
CA LEU A 175 10.14 -4.72 8.17
C LEU A 175 11.39 -4.24 7.42
N PHE A 176 11.72 -2.94 7.50
CA PHE A 176 12.92 -2.38 6.87
C PHE A 176 14.21 -2.88 7.55
N ARG A 177 14.20 -2.99 8.87
CA ARG A 177 15.31 -3.54 9.66
C ARG A 177 15.57 -5.02 9.38
N SER A 178 14.59 -5.74 8.87
CA SER A 178 14.77 -7.15 8.47
C SER A 178 15.83 -7.34 7.39
N ASP A 179 16.07 -6.32 6.57
CA ASP A 179 16.91 -6.35 5.37
C ASP A 179 16.48 -7.42 4.33
N ALA A 180 15.22 -7.83 4.37
CA ALA A 180 14.69 -8.87 3.50
C ALA A 180 13.92 -8.34 2.29
N LEU A 181 13.52 -7.06 2.31
CA LEU A 181 12.82 -6.42 1.21
C LEU A 181 13.83 -5.87 0.20
N ASP A 182 13.68 -6.21 -1.06
CA ASP A 182 14.54 -5.70 -2.15
C ASP A 182 14.24 -4.24 -2.49
N VAL A 183 12.97 -3.85 -2.34
CA VAL A 183 12.44 -2.50 -2.58
C VAL A 183 11.61 -2.11 -1.37
N LEU A 184 11.80 -0.91 -0.84
CA LEU A 184 10.98 -0.38 0.24
C LEU A 184 9.72 0.24 -0.36
N GLY A 185 8.55 -0.21 0.10
CA GLY A 185 7.26 0.34 -0.29
C GLY A 185 6.80 1.39 0.72
N PHE A 186 6.58 2.62 0.27
CA PHE A 186 6.03 3.67 1.11
C PHE A 186 4.58 3.92 0.73
N ASN A 187 3.70 3.87 1.74
CA ASN A 187 2.33 4.33 1.60
C ASN A 187 2.26 5.76 2.10
N TYR A 188 1.84 6.69 1.24
CA TYR A 188 1.72 8.12 1.57
C TYR A 188 3.03 8.74 2.08
N HIS A 189 2.95 9.61 3.10
CA HIS A 189 4.11 10.22 3.78
C HIS A 189 5.11 10.90 2.83
N GLU A 190 4.61 11.66 1.88
CA GLU A 190 5.36 12.31 0.80
C GLU A 190 6.57 13.11 1.29
N GLN A 191 6.50 13.69 2.48
CA GLN A 191 7.58 14.45 3.10
C GLN A 191 8.84 13.62 3.37
N TYR A 192 8.74 12.29 3.38
CA TYR A 192 9.88 11.38 3.58
C TYR A 192 10.49 10.88 2.26
N LEU A 193 9.93 11.21 1.11
CA LEU A 193 10.45 10.79 -0.19
C LEU A 193 11.77 11.51 -0.52
N GLU A 194 11.85 12.83 -0.28
CA GLU A 194 13.06 13.61 -0.53
C GLU A 194 14.25 13.16 0.34
N PRO A 195 14.11 12.98 1.67
CA PRO A 195 15.21 12.52 2.52
C PRO A 195 15.51 11.02 2.42
N PHE A 196 14.83 10.27 1.54
CA PHE A 196 14.94 8.81 1.45
C PHE A 196 16.40 8.32 1.33
N LEU A 197 17.16 8.86 0.40
CA LEU A 197 18.55 8.42 0.15
C LEU A 197 19.47 8.63 1.37
N ARG A 198 19.16 9.61 2.21
CA ARG A 198 19.88 9.86 3.46
C ARG A 198 19.46 8.88 4.56
N ASN A 199 18.16 8.59 4.64
CA ASN A 199 17.60 7.71 5.67
C ASN A 199 17.83 6.23 5.36
N PHE A 200 17.89 5.87 4.06
CA PHE A 200 18.02 4.50 3.57
C PHE A 200 19.12 4.41 2.49
N PRO A 201 20.39 4.61 2.85
CA PRO A 201 21.47 4.61 1.88
C PRO A 201 21.56 3.26 1.14
N GLY A 202 21.62 3.32 -0.20
CA GLY A 202 21.72 2.15 -1.06
C GLY A 202 20.42 1.36 -1.27
N ARG A 203 19.30 1.78 -0.68
CA ARG A 203 18.00 1.12 -0.86
C ARG A 203 17.25 1.70 -2.06
N LYS A 204 16.26 0.94 -2.53
CA LYS A 204 15.36 1.31 -3.62
C LYS A 204 13.98 1.62 -3.03
N LEU A 205 13.26 2.54 -3.65
CA LEU A 205 11.96 3.03 -3.20
C LEU A 205 10.92 2.92 -4.29
N ILE A 206 9.73 2.44 -3.89
CA ILE A 206 8.49 2.60 -4.64
C ILE A 206 7.42 3.22 -3.74
N VAL A 207 6.58 4.10 -4.27
CA VAL A 207 5.42 4.61 -3.54
C VAL A 207 4.25 3.65 -3.79
N SER A 208 4.00 2.77 -2.82
CA SER A 208 3.04 1.67 -2.93
C SER A 208 1.59 2.12 -2.75
N GLU A 209 1.37 3.25 -2.07
CA GLU A 209 0.11 3.99 -2.05
C GLU A 209 0.38 5.49 -2.00
N SER A 210 -0.47 6.26 -2.67
CA SER A 210 -0.34 7.72 -2.72
C SER A 210 -1.69 8.38 -2.93
N THR A 211 -1.72 9.68 -2.80
CA THR A 211 -2.86 10.52 -3.16
C THR A 211 -4.02 10.41 -2.19
N SER A 212 -4.92 9.45 -2.33
CA SER A 212 -6.16 9.36 -1.53
C SER A 212 -6.97 10.67 -1.57
N ALA A 213 -7.14 11.19 -2.79
CA ALA A 213 -7.98 12.35 -3.07
C ALA A 213 -9.45 11.96 -3.00
N LEU A 214 -10.29 12.91 -2.59
CA LEU A 214 -11.73 12.74 -2.48
C LEU A 214 -12.42 13.55 -3.58
N MET A 215 -13.31 12.91 -4.33
CA MET A 215 -14.03 13.56 -5.43
C MET A 215 -15.46 13.06 -5.52
N THR A 216 -16.39 13.99 -5.79
CA THR A 216 -17.75 13.66 -6.18
C THR A 216 -18.00 14.21 -7.57
N ARG A 217 -18.24 13.33 -8.53
CA ARG A 217 -18.42 13.68 -9.92
C ARG A 217 -19.49 14.75 -10.13
N GLY A 218 -19.12 15.85 -10.78
CA GLY A 218 -20.02 16.93 -11.13
C GLY A 218 -20.28 17.97 -10.04
N TYR A 219 -19.66 17.83 -8.87
CA TYR A 219 -19.70 18.84 -7.83
C TYR A 219 -18.40 19.66 -7.82
N TYR A 220 -18.48 20.97 -7.72
CA TYR A 220 -17.34 21.88 -7.78
C TYR A 220 -17.40 22.88 -6.65
N GLU A 221 -16.41 22.84 -5.78
CA GLU A 221 -16.30 23.72 -4.61
C GLU A 221 -15.34 24.88 -4.89
N MET A 222 -15.72 26.08 -4.47
CA MET A 222 -14.97 27.30 -4.70
C MET A 222 -14.48 27.89 -3.37
N PRO A 223 -13.31 28.51 -3.34
CA PRO A 223 -12.38 28.76 -4.45
C PRO A 223 -11.65 27.46 -4.87
N SER A 224 -11.41 27.30 -6.17
CA SER A 224 -10.83 26.08 -6.74
C SER A 224 -9.35 25.86 -6.41
N ASP A 225 -8.66 26.87 -5.97
CA ASP A 225 -7.26 26.86 -5.52
C ASP A 225 -7.09 26.60 -4.01
N HIS A 226 -8.21 26.50 -3.27
CA HIS A 226 -8.19 26.11 -1.87
C HIS A 226 -8.09 24.58 -1.76
N ILE A 227 -7.20 24.10 -0.89
CA ILE A 227 -7.09 22.66 -0.59
C ILE A 227 -7.97 22.34 0.62
N TYR A 228 -8.90 21.43 0.42
CA TYR A 228 -9.82 20.93 1.44
C TYR A 228 -9.30 19.59 1.99
N ILE A 229 -9.10 19.53 3.31
CA ILE A 229 -8.73 18.29 3.99
C ILE A 229 -9.96 17.78 4.74
N ARG A 230 -10.38 16.55 4.44
CA ARG A 230 -11.61 15.98 5.00
C ARG A 230 -11.42 14.50 5.40
N PRO A 231 -11.71 14.16 6.68
CA PRO A 231 -11.90 15.10 7.80
C PRO A 231 -10.66 15.98 8.01
N GLU A 232 -10.78 17.08 8.73
CA GLU A 232 -9.64 17.98 9.00
C GLU A 232 -8.47 17.28 9.70
N SER A 233 -8.79 16.25 10.50
CA SER A 233 -7.83 15.39 11.19
C SER A 233 -8.46 14.02 11.50
N TRP A 234 -7.63 13.06 11.86
CA TRP A 234 -8.05 11.69 12.15
C TRP A 234 -9.06 11.52 13.29
N ASP A 235 -9.06 12.42 14.24
CA ASP A 235 -9.92 12.43 15.42
C ASP A 235 -11.26 13.14 15.19
N LYS A 236 -11.45 13.70 14.01
CA LYS A 236 -12.68 14.42 13.67
C LYS A 236 -13.58 13.60 12.74
N PRO A 237 -14.91 13.78 12.86
CA PRO A 237 -15.82 13.14 11.92
C PRO A 237 -15.63 13.71 10.50
N PHE A 238 -15.96 12.91 9.50
CA PHE A 238 -16.02 13.40 8.13
C PHE A 238 -17.17 14.40 7.98
N GLU A 239 -16.83 15.63 7.61
CA GLU A 239 -17.79 16.72 7.37
C GLU A 239 -17.55 17.28 5.96
N ALA A 240 -18.56 17.19 5.14
CA ALA A 240 -18.60 17.81 3.81
C ALA A 240 -20.04 18.27 3.53
N PRO A 241 -20.24 19.36 2.77
CA PRO A 241 -21.57 19.76 2.34
C PRO A 241 -22.27 18.61 1.61
N GLU A 242 -23.47 18.22 2.07
CA GLU A 242 -24.23 17.13 1.47
C GLU A 242 -23.45 15.80 1.26
N HIS A 243 -22.39 15.58 2.05
CA HIS A 243 -21.46 14.45 1.92
C HIS A 243 -20.75 14.35 0.56
N VAL A 244 -20.56 15.47 -0.13
CA VAL A 244 -19.86 15.55 -1.42
C VAL A 244 -18.53 16.27 -1.30
N CYS A 245 -17.59 15.94 -2.19
CA CYS A 245 -16.28 16.57 -2.31
C CYS A 245 -16.08 17.14 -3.71
N SER A 246 -15.31 18.21 -3.82
CA SER A 246 -15.07 18.87 -5.10
C SER A 246 -14.50 17.94 -6.18
N SER A 247 -15.00 18.04 -7.41
CA SER A 247 -14.44 17.38 -8.57
C SER A 247 -13.11 17.98 -9.06
N TYR A 248 -12.70 19.12 -8.53
CA TYR A 248 -11.34 19.62 -8.72
C TYR A 248 -10.36 18.75 -7.94
N ASP A 249 -9.11 18.69 -8.37
CA ASP A 249 -8.01 18.02 -7.64
C ASP A 249 -7.57 18.87 -6.43
N ASN A 250 -8.50 19.15 -5.50
CA ASN A 250 -8.27 20.04 -4.36
C ASN A 250 -8.90 19.55 -3.05
N CYS A 251 -9.30 18.27 -2.96
CA CYS A 251 -9.81 17.68 -1.75
C CYS A 251 -9.15 16.31 -1.48
N HIS A 252 -8.63 16.11 -0.28
CA HIS A 252 -8.00 14.85 0.11
C HIS A 252 -8.15 14.56 1.60
N VAL A 253 -7.86 13.32 1.99
CA VAL A 253 -7.81 12.87 3.39
C VAL A 253 -6.59 13.44 4.13
N PRO A 254 -6.56 13.44 5.48
CA PRO A 254 -5.44 14.02 6.25
C PRO A 254 -4.06 13.42 5.93
N TRP A 255 -3.99 12.14 5.57
CA TRP A 255 -2.74 11.44 5.19
C TRP A 255 -2.46 11.51 3.69
N GLY A 256 -3.39 12.03 2.92
CA GLY A 256 -3.32 12.05 1.47
C GLY A 256 -2.76 13.34 0.89
N SER A 257 -2.92 13.48 -0.40
CA SER A 257 -2.47 14.61 -1.19
C SER A 257 -3.31 14.76 -2.45
N THR A 258 -3.15 15.86 -3.18
CA THR A 258 -3.72 15.99 -4.52
C THR A 258 -2.92 15.15 -5.54
N HIS A 259 -3.55 14.75 -6.64
CA HIS A 259 -2.85 14.04 -7.73
C HIS A 259 -1.73 14.87 -8.32
N GLU A 260 -1.97 16.17 -8.57
CA GLU A 260 -0.97 17.07 -9.13
C GLU A 260 0.27 17.17 -8.25
N LYS A 261 0.08 17.36 -6.93
CA LYS A 261 1.18 17.46 -5.98
C LYS A 261 1.99 16.17 -5.89
N THR A 262 1.31 15.02 -5.74
CA THR A 262 1.97 13.71 -5.67
C THR A 262 2.75 13.42 -6.95
N TRP A 263 2.13 13.65 -8.12
CA TRP A 263 2.79 13.44 -9.41
C TRP A 263 4.00 14.33 -9.60
N HIS A 264 3.88 15.62 -9.27
CA HIS A 264 5.00 16.56 -9.34
C HIS A 264 6.18 16.10 -8.51
N LEU A 265 5.92 15.70 -7.26
CA LEU A 265 6.95 15.24 -6.33
C LEU A 265 7.69 14.00 -6.88
N VAL A 266 6.95 12.96 -7.27
CA VAL A 266 7.54 11.72 -7.80
C VAL A 266 8.33 11.99 -9.09
N LYS A 267 7.82 12.82 -9.98
CA LYS A 267 8.49 13.19 -11.22
C LYS A 267 9.84 13.91 -11.00
N THR A 268 9.95 14.67 -9.91
CA THR A 268 11.17 15.44 -9.58
C THR A 268 12.21 14.65 -8.78
N LEU A 269 11.84 13.49 -8.21
CA LEU A 269 12.70 12.67 -7.38
C LEU A 269 13.19 11.41 -8.14
N PRO A 270 14.39 11.42 -8.73
CA PRO A 270 14.84 10.34 -9.63
C PRO A 270 15.09 9.00 -8.92
N HIS A 271 15.11 8.97 -7.61
CA HIS A 271 15.26 7.75 -6.81
C HIS A 271 13.91 7.06 -6.50
N VAL A 272 12.77 7.68 -6.82
CA VAL A 272 11.46 7.06 -6.71
C VAL A 272 11.19 6.26 -7.98
N SER A 273 11.09 4.94 -7.85
CA SER A 273 10.96 4.04 -9.01
C SER A 273 9.59 4.09 -9.69
N GLY A 274 8.57 4.56 -8.98
CA GLY A 274 7.20 4.68 -9.46
C GLY A 274 6.23 4.94 -8.30
N LEU A 275 4.97 5.13 -8.65
CA LEU A 275 3.91 5.31 -7.66
C LEU A 275 2.64 4.55 -8.06
N PHE A 276 1.90 4.12 -7.05
CA PHE A 276 0.54 3.63 -7.18
C PHE A 276 -0.42 4.63 -6.52
N VAL A 277 -1.44 5.02 -7.25
CA VAL A 277 -2.48 5.93 -6.75
C VAL A 277 -3.54 5.13 -6.01
N TRP A 278 -3.87 5.53 -4.80
CA TRP A 278 -5.03 5.05 -4.08
C TRP A 278 -6.21 5.98 -4.36
N THR A 279 -7.19 5.57 -5.15
CA THR A 279 -7.31 4.30 -5.83
C THR A 279 -7.87 4.51 -7.25
N GLY A 280 -7.69 3.52 -8.13
CA GLY A 280 -8.15 3.62 -9.53
C GLY A 280 -9.67 3.62 -9.69
N PHE A 281 -10.36 2.88 -8.83
CA PHE A 281 -11.83 2.85 -8.74
C PHE A 281 -12.24 2.91 -7.28
N ASP A 282 -13.34 3.60 -7.01
CA ASP A 282 -13.96 3.61 -5.71
C ASP A 282 -14.54 2.23 -5.35
N TYR A 283 -14.68 1.94 -4.08
CA TYR A 283 -15.09 0.64 -3.56
C TYR A 283 -16.06 0.79 -2.39
N LEU A 284 -16.81 -0.26 -2.13
CA LEU A 284 -17.64 -0.38 -0.94
C LEU A 284 -16.79 -0.94 0.20
N GLY A 285 -16.61 -0.17 1.28
CA GLY A 285 -15.79 -0.51 2.43
C GLY A 285 -16.44 -0.19 3.75
#